data_9ebe50403631cd54bb039a71ede963c6
#
_entry.id   9ebe50403631cd54bb039a71ede963c6
#
_cell.length_a   1.000
_cell.length_b   1.000
_cell.length_c   1.000
_cell.angle_alpha   90.00
_cell.angle_beta   90.00
_cell.angle_gamma   90.00
#
_symmetry.space_group_name_H-M   'P 1'
#
loop_
_entity.id
_entity.type
_entity.pdbx_description
1 polymer ?
#
loop_
_entity_poly.entity_id
_entity_poly.type
_entity_poly.pdbx_seq_one_letter_code
_entity_poly.pdbx_strand_id
1 'polypeptide(L)'
;MIAGLAGLFTALSAVLILERFVKPQRRRTPILHKVGLLAAMPLILFYVSILMVTYRPLFSAVFVVIVFLGIVVVNNAKVRELREPLVYSDFALLRQAIAHPGLYVTYIGPIKVTAVILAGALAIMAGLVFEPPILKRDEPAEWMPTFAYCLVFFGAIYAITRGPLRNEFRQILREFGPSTDVREDVDKLSLVTTLIFYFFLAGESEEAMAHSRMNEDEDRARPLGGSKARPPVVVVQSESFFDARRIMETPPAGYLKHFDRMSTEARYSGRLRVPAWGANTLRTEFAFLSGIPDEAMGVDRFNPYLGYCAKPVWTIASYLRSIGYRTVCIHPYHKSFFRRDKAYPHLGFDEFIDIASFKESDRIGPYTSDAAVAAKIEALLKEAEQPLFVFAITMENHGPWTKPRIEIPEGVRAAAPVRSNAVQQYLSHAQNADGMIAYVRRALCEMKGDAVFCFYGDHLPSLPKAFRTIGYDDPRTDYFIWRKRVRDENRSVNVSADALNRLLLETVTAALGDADARAAMKGAADAPVHDREDWRDERQAGENR
;
A
#
# COMPACT_ATOMS: atom_id res chain seq x y z
N MET A 1 -45.04 1.97 11.22
CA MET A 1 -44.33 3.25 11.10
C MET A 1 -43.56 3.60 12.38
N ILE A 2 -44.20 3.67 13.56
CA ILE A 2 -43.57 4.04 14.84
C ILE A 2 -42.38 3.11 15.18
N ALA A 3 -42.55 1.79 15.06
CA ALA A 3 -41.50 0.82 15.34
C ALA A 3 -40.28 0.98 14.41
N GLY A 4 -40.52 1.29 13.11
CA GLY A 4 -39.44 1.56 12.16
C GLY A 4 -38.63 2.82 12.51
N LEU A 5 -39.32 3.90 12.89
CA LEU A 5 -38.66 5.14 13.32
C LEU A 5 -37.91 4.96 14.64
N ALA A 6 -38.44 4.20 15.59
CA ALA A 6 -37.76 3.85 16.84
C ALA A 6 -36.49 3.04 16.60
N GLY A 7 -36.55 2.03 15.71
CA GLY A 7 -35.37 1.25 15.30
C GLY A 7 -34.30 2.12 14.63
N LEU A 8 -34.68 3.02 13.73
CA LEU A 8 -33.76 3.97 13.10
C LEU A 8 -33.10 4.89 14.13
N PHE A 9 -33.88 5.45 15.05
CA PHE A 9 -33.34 6.29 16.12
C PHE A 9 -32.34 5.53 16.99
N THR A 10 -32.67 4.28 17.35
CA THR A 10 -31.77 3.40 18.11
C THR A 10 -30.46 3.14 17.36
N ALA A 11 -30.54 2.81 16.05
CA ALA A 11 -29.37 2.57 15.22
C ALA A 11 -28.47 3.81 15.14
N LEU A 12 -29.04 4.97 14.83
CA LEU A 12 -28.29 6.22 14.71
C LEU A 12 -27.64 6.62 16.05
N SER A 13 -28.38 6.50 17.17
CA SER A 13 -27.84 6.80 18.49
C SER A 13 -26.67 5.89 18.87
N ALA A 14 -26.80 4.60 18.61
CA ALA A 14 -25.71 3.63 18.88
C ALA A 14 -24.50 3.89 18.00
N VAL A 15 -24.68 4.18 16.70
CA VAL A 15 -23.58 4.51 15.78
C VAL A 15 -22.88 5.81 16.21
N LEU A 16 -23.61 6.84 16.64
CA LEU A 16 -23.02 8.07 17.16
C LEU A 16 -22.16 7.84 18.42
N ILE A 17 -22.54 6.88 19.27
CA ILE A 17 -21.70 6.46 20.39
C ILE A 17 -20.45 5.74 19.88
N LEU A 18 -20.58 4.83 18.92
CA LEU A 18 -19.46 4.09 18.34
C LEU A 18 -18.48 4.98 17.59
N GLU A 19 -18.94 6.04 16.94
CA GLU A 19 -18.09 7.02 16.27
C GLU A 19 -17.05 7.67 17.21
N ARG A 20 -17.34 7.75 18.51
CA ARG A 20 -16.38 8.23 19.52
C ARG A 20 -15.17 7.33 19.68
N PHE A 21 -15.28 6.09 19.26
CA PHE A 21 -14.19 5.10 19.31
C PHE A 21 -13.43 4.97 17.99
N VAL A 22 -13.86 5.64 16.93
CA VAL A 22 -13.15 5.67 15.64
C VAL A 22 -11.84 6.43 15.81
N LYS A 23 -10.75 5.89 15.22
CA LYS A 23 -9.44 6.53 15.20
C LYS A 23 -9.10 6.97 13.76
N PRO A 24 -8.38 8.13 13.60
CA PRO A 24 -8.09 9.14 14.62
C PRO A 24 -9.35 9.75 15.21
N GLN A 25 -9.26 10.29 16.43
CA GLN A 25 -10.43 10.89 17.07
C GLN A 25 -10.86 12.14 16.30
N ARG A 26 -12.14 12.17 15.92
CA ARG A 26 -12.75 13.24 15.14
C ARG A 26 -12.91 14.52 15.98
N ARG A 27 -12.60 15.68 15.40
CA ARG A 27 -13.03 16.99 15.91
C ARG A 27 -14.57 17.03 15.84
N ARG A 28 -15.22 17.43 16.93
CA ARG A 28 -16.69 17.39 17.04
C ARG A 28 -17.35 18.39 16.06
N THR A 29 -17.92 17.91 14.98
CA THR A 29 -18.86 18.70 14.15
C THR A 29 -20.29 18.47 14.66
N PRO A 30 -21.11 19.54 14.84
CA PRO A 30 -22.52 19.39 15.23
C PRO A 30 -23.29 18.56 14.21
N ILE A 31 -24.16 17.65 14.69
CA ILE A 31 -24.96 16.73 13.85
C ILE A 31 -25.87 17.50 12.87
N LEU A 32 -26.33 18.69 13.23
CA LEU A 32 -27.16 19.57 12.39
C LEU A 32 -26.37 20.35 11.32
N HIS A 33 -25.05 20.20 11.27
CA HIS A 33 -24.26 20.76 10.18
C HIS A 33 -24.43 19.90 8.92
N LYS A 34 -24.32 20.50 7.70
CA LYS A 34 -24.42 19.79 6.40
C LYS A 34 -23.62 18.48 6.36
N VAL A 35 -22.45 18.46 6.98
CA VAL A 35 -21.58 17.30 7.09
C VAL A 35 -22.18 16.20 8.00
N GLY A 36 -22.85 16.58 9.10
CA GLY A 36 -23.51 15.61 9.99
C GLY A 36 -24.68 14.89 9.32
N LEU A 37 -25.49 15.63 8.55
CA LEU A 37 -26.57 15.07 7.73
C LEU A 37 -26.03 14.13 6.64
N LEU A 38 -24.93 14.54 5.98
CA LEU A 38 -24.25 13.73 4.98
C LEU A 38 -23.72 12.44 5.58
N ALA A 39 -23.16 12.47 6.78
CA ALA A 39 -22.65 11.30 7.49
C ALA A 39 -23.76 10.33 7.92
N ALA A 40 -24.96 10.83 8.22
CA ALA A 40 -26.11 10.00 8.61
C ALA A 40 -26.79 9.31 7.41
N MET A 41 -26.74 9.91 6.21
CA MET A 41 -27.46 9.42 5.04
C MET A 41 -27.12 7.97 4.66
N PRO A 42 -25.85 7.54 4.56
CA PRO A 42 -25.52 6.15 4.26
C PRO A 42 -26.05 5.16 5.28
N LEU A 43 -26.04 5.54 6.56
CA LEU A 43 -26.53 4.71 7.66
C LEU A 43 -28.05 4.58 7.60
N ILE A 44 -28.76 5.67 7.29
CA ILE A 44 -30.21 5.67 7.08
C ILE A 44 -30.58 4.77 5.90
N LEU A 45 -29.90 4.92 4.76
CA LEU A 45 -30.13 4.11 3.57
C LEU A 45 -29.85 2.62 3.86
N PHE A 46 -28.80 2.32 4.59
CA PHE A 46 -28.45 0.95 4.96
C PHE A 46 -29.51 0.35 5.90
N TYR A 47 -29.92 1.10 6.93
CA TYR A 47 -31.02 0.68 7.82
C TYR A 47 -32.31 0.41 7.06
N VAL A 48 -32.74 1.36 6.20
CA VAL A 48 -33.94 1.22 5.38
C VAL A 48 -33.84 0.00 4.46
N SER A 49 -32.67 -0.25 3.85
CA SER A 49 -32.46 -1.43 3.00
C SER A 49 -32.68 -2.74 3.74
N ILE A 50 -32.12 -2.88 4.95
CA ILE A 50 -32.32 -4.08 5.78
C ILE A 50 -33.76 -4.18 6.24
N LEU A 51 -34.38 -3.07 6.65
CA LEU A 51 -35.78 -3.03 7.07
C LEU A 51 -36.74 -3.45 5.94
N MET A 52 -36.54 -2.95 4.71
CA MET A 52 -37.34 -3.31 3.55
C MET A 52 -37.22 -4.76 3.12
N VAL A 53 -36.09 -5.41 3.44
CA VAL A 53 -35.88 -6.84 3.19
C VAL A 53 -36.49 -7.69 4.31
N THR A 54 -36.30 -7.31 5.58
CA THR A 54 -36.62 -8.16 6.73
C THR A 54 -37.94 -7.83 7.40
N TYR A 55 -38.45 -6.58 7.28
CA TYR A 55 -39.55 -6.01 8.04
C TYR A 55 -39.43 -6.14 9.56
N ARG A 56 -38.17 -6.20 10.07
CA ARG A 56 -37.81 -6.33 11.47
C ARG A 56 -37.02 -5.11 11.92
N PRO A 57 -37.64 -4.11 12.54
CA PRO A 57 -36.99 -2.85 12.87
C PRO A 57 -35.80 -2.98 13.84
N LEU A 58 -35.95 -3.78 14.91
CA LEU A 58 -34.90 -3.99 15.89
C LEU A 58 -33.74 -4.78 15.31
N PHE A 59 -34.05 -5.85 14.56
CA PHE A 59 -33.04 -6.61 13.83
C PHE A 59 -32.24 -5.71 12.90
N SER A 60 -32.94 -4.85 12.12
CA SER A 60 -32.28 -3.92 11.20
C SER A 60 -31.36 -2.95 11.93
N ALA A 61 -31.78 -2.44 13.09
CA ALA A 61 -30.96 -1.57 13.93
C ALA A 61 -29.71 -2.30 14.46
N VAL A 62 -29.88 -3.48 15.02
CA VAL A 62 -28.79 -4.31 15.56
C VAL A 62 -27.82 -4.69 14.45
N PHE A 63 -28.30 -5.05 13.28
CA PHE A 63 -27.46 -5.39 12.11
C PHE A 63 -26.58 -4.23 11.67
N VAL A 64 -27.16 -3.02 11.54
CA VAL A 64 -26.40 -1.79 11.23
C VAL A 64 -25.31 -1.54 12.27
N VAL A 65 -25.63 -1.66 13.55
CA VAL A 65 -24.68 -1.46 14.65
C VAL A 65 -23.54 -2.48 14.61
N ILE A 66 -23.83 -3.76 14.34
CA ILE A 66 -22.81 -4.83 14.24
C ILE A 66 -21.87 -4.57 13.08
N VAL A 67 -22.40 -4.22 11.90
CA VAL A 67 -21.57 -3.92 10.72
C VAL A 67 -20.68 -2.71 10.99
N PHE A 68 -21.25 -1.64 11.58
CA PHE A 68 -20.46 -0.46 11.92
C PHE A 68 -19.38 -0.75 12.98
N LEU A 69 -19.71 -1.55 14.01
CA LEU A 69 -18.74 -2.00 15.00
C LEU A 69 -17.57 -2.78 14.34
N GLY A 70 -17.88 -3.67 13.40
CA GLY A 70 -16.87 -4.37 12.61
C GLY A 70 -15.94 -3.41 11.86
N ILE A 71 -16.52 -2.41 11.19
CA ILE A 71 -15.76 -1.35 10.51
C ILE A 71 -14.86 -0.60 11.48
N VAL A 72 -15.34 -0.21 12.66
CA VAL A 72 -14.56 0.48 13.70
C VAL A 72 -13.40 -0.39 14.20
N VAL A 73 -13.65 -1.67 14.47
CA VAL A 73 -12.60 -2.60 14.93
C VAL A 73 -11.48 -2.74 13.91
N VAL A 74 -11.82 -2.94 12.63
CA VAL A 74 -10.85 -3.07 11.53
C VAL A 74 -10.12 -1.75 11.31
N ASN A 75 -10.83 -0.61 11.27
CA ASN A 75 -10.24 0.70 11.17
C ASN A 75 -9.20 0.97 12.27
N ASN A 76 -9.58 0.72 13.53
CA ASN A 76 -8.69 0.99 14.66
C ASN A 76 -7.47 0.06 14.69
N ALA A 77 -7.61 -1.16 14.19
CA ALA A 77 -6.48 -2.06 13.99
C ALA A 77 -5.55 -1.51 12.90
N LYS A 78 -6.10 -1.09 11.75
CA LYS A 78 -5.32 -0.50 10.64
C LYS A 78 -4.60 0.78 11.09
N VAL A 79 -5.27 1.70 11.77
CA VAL A 79 -4.65 2.93 12.30
C VAL A 79 -3.52 2.62 13.29
N ARG A 80 -3.69 1.59 14.12
CA ARG A 80 -2.65 1.18 15.08
C ARG A 80 -1.40 0.66 14.38
N GLU A 81 -1.57 -0.19 13.37
CA GLU A 81 -0.47 -0.88 12.69
C GLU A 81 0.14 -0.02 11.56
N LEU A 82 -0.71 0.65 10.78
CA LEU A 82 -0.32 1.32 9.53
C LEU A 82 -0.42 2.84 9.61
N ARG A 83 -0.87 3.38 10.75
CA ARG A 83 -1.09 4.81 10.93
C ARG A 83 -2.02 5.44 9.88
N GLU A 84 -2.89 4.66 9.28
CA GLU A 84 -3.82 5.06 8.23
C GLU A 84 -5.22 4.52 8.53
N PRO A 85 -6.30 5.33 8.41
CA PRO A 85 -7.67 4.85 8.48
C PRO A 85 -8.01 3.84 7.39
N LEU A 86 -9.12 3.12 7.59
CA LEU A 86 -9.68 2.24 6.59
C LEU A 86 -10.09 3.05 5.34
N VAL A 87 -9.79 2.52 4.16
CA VAL A 87 -10.15 3.11 2.86
C VAL A 87 -10.96 2.13 2.03
N TYR A 88 -11.70 2.64 1.03
CA TYR A 88 -12.58 1.81 0.21
C TYR A 88 -11.85 0.63 -0.46
N SER A 89 -10.61 0.84 -0.88
CA SER A 89 -9.82 -0.18 -1.56
C SER A 89 -9.43 -1.35 -0.65
N ASP A 90 -9.49 -1.18 0.69
CA ASP A 90 -9.26 -2.28 1.63
C ASP A 90 -10.33 -3.37 1.51
N PHE A 91 -11.56 -3.01 1.07
CA PHE A 91 -12.61 -4.00 0.82
C PHE A 91 -12.27 -4.93 -0.35
N ALA A 92 -11.49 -4.47 -1.32
CA ALA A 92 -11.00 -5.33 -2.40
C ALA A 92 -10.03 -6.41 -1.88
N LEU A 93 -9.38 -6.17 -0.73
CA LEU A 93 -8.50 -7.12 -0.07
C LEU A 93 -9.25 -8.13 0.81
N LEU A 94 -10.56 -7.97 1.04
CA LEU A 94 -11.34 -8.86 1.92
C LEU A 94 -11.26 -10.32 1.45
N ARG A 95 -11.36 -10.57 0.15
CA ARG A 95 -11.20 -11.92 -0.41
C ARG A 95 -9.80 -12.48 -0.14
N GLN A 96 -8.77 -11.65 -0.19
CA GLN A 96 -7.39 -12.04 0.11
C GLN A 96 -7.20 -12.27 1.61
N ALA A 97 -7.86 -11.47 2.46
CA ALA A 97 -7.84 -11.67 3.90
C ALA A 97 -8.48 -13.00 4.33
N ILE A 98 -9.52 -13.44 3.61
CA ILE A 98 -10.14 -14.75 3.81
C ILE A 98 -9.22 -15.88 3.28
N ALA A 99 -8.59 -15.71 2.12
CA ALA A 99 -7.68 -16.69 1.54
C ALA A 99 -6.35 -16.82 2.30
N HIS A 100 -5.85 -15.72 2.87
CA HIS A 100 -4.57 -15.64 3.59
C HIS A 100 -4.74 -15.05 4.99
N PRO A 101 -5.51 -15.70 5.90
CA PRO A 101 -5.87 -15.14 7.20
C PRO A 101 -4.64 -14.85 8.09
N GLY A 102 -3.55 -15.59 7.92
CA GLY A 102 -2.30 -15.37 8.66
C GLY A 102 -1.69 -13.99 8.48
N LEU A 103 -1.94 -13.32 7.34
CA LEU A 103 -1.45 -11.97 7.07
C LEU A 103 -2.29 -10.86 7.74
N TYR A 104 -3.53 -11.14 8.13
CA TYR A 104 -4.47 -10.11 8.60
C TYR A 104 -4.95 -10.34 10.03
N VAL A 105 -5.41 -11.56 10.35
CA VAL A 105 -6.00 -11.91 11.66
C VAL A 105 -5.02 -11.69 12.81
N THR A 106 -3.73 -11.94 12.56
CA THR A 106 -2.68 -11.76 13.58
C THR A 106 -2.57 -10.31 14.07
N TYR A 107 -2.83 -9.34 13.21
CA TYR A 107 -2.76 -7.91 13.55
C TYR A 107 -4.01 -7.41 14.28
N ILE A 108 -5.18 -7.96 14.00
CA ILE A 108 -6.44 -7.63 14.72
C ILE A 108 -6.46 -8.35 16.07
N GLY A 109 -5.98 -9.59 16.09
CA GLY A 109 -6.00 -10.53 17.20
C GLY A 109 -7.12 -11.57 17.01
N PRO A 110 -6.79 -12.88 17.00
CA PRO A 110 -7.75 -13.94 16.68
C PRO A 110 -8.93 -13.97 17.66
N ILE A 111 -8.70 -13.74 18.95
CA ILE A 111 -9.77 -13.72 19.96
C ILE A 111 -10.80 -12.61 19.65
N LYS A 112 -10.36 -11.40 19.27
CA LYS A 112 -11.26 -10.29 18.94
C LYS A 112 -12.06 -10.57 17.68
N VAL A 113 -11.43 -11.12 16.65
CA VAL A 113 -12.10 -11.50 15.39
C VAL A 113 -13.18 -12.54 15.69
N THR A 114 -12.84 -13.62 16.41
CA THR A 114 -13.79 -14.68 16.77
C THR A 114 -14.93 -14.13 17.63
N ALA A 115 -14.64 -13.30 18.61
CA ALA A 115 -15.68 -12.71 19.48
C ALA A 115 -16.66 -11.83 18.69
N VAL A 116 -16.18 -11.01 17.76
CA VAL A 116 -17.04 -10.16 16.92
C VAL A 116 -17.91 -11.02 15.99
N ILE A 117 -17.34 -12.06 15.37
CA ILE A 117 -18.08 -12.97 14.49
C ILE A 117 -19.16 -13.71 15.27
N LEU A 118 -18.83 -14.29 16.43
CA LEU A 118 -19.79 -15.03 17.26
C LEU A 118 -20.90 -14.11 17.80
N ALA A 119 -20.54 -12.95 18.34
CA ALA A 119 -21.52 -11.98 18.82
C ALA A 119 -22.45 -11.51 17.70
N GLY A 120 -21.91 -11.26 16.49
CA GLY A 120 -22.69 -10.91 15.31
C GLY A 120 -23.64 -12.02 14.90
N ALA A 121 -23.16 -13.26 14.81
CA ALA A 121 -23.97 -14.42 14.45
C ALA A 121 -25.13 -14.66 15.45
N LEU A 122 -24.82 -14.58 16.75
CA LEU A 122 -25.82 -14.72 17.82
C LEU A 122 -26.88 -13.62 17.76
N ALA A 123 -26.47 -12.36 17.54
CA ALA A 123 -27.41 -11.24 17.44
C ALA A 123 -28.28 -11.35 16.20
N ILE A 124 -27.74 -11.79 15.05
CA ILE A 124 -28.51 -12.05 13.83
C ILE A 124 -29.50 -13.19 14.07
N MET A 125 -29.08 -14.31 14.66
CA MET A 125 -29.99 -15.43 14.98
C MET A 125 -31.10 -14.99 15.94
N ALA A 126 -30.72 -14.30 17.02
CA ALA A 126 -31.70 -13.82 17.99
C ALA A 126 -32.75 -12.89 17.34
N GLY A 127 -32.31 -11.94 16.51
CA GLY A 127 -33.23 -11.03 15.81
C GLY A 127 -34.15 -11.74 14.83
N LEU A 128 -33.67 -12.77 14.14
CA LEU A 128 -34.50 -13.55 13.22
C LEU A 128 -35.50 -14.45 13.94
N VAL A 129 -35.14 -15.00 15.10
CA VAL A 129 -35.99 -15.93 15.87
C VAL A 129 -37.00 -15.19 16.74
N PHE A 130 -36.58 -14.15 17.47
CA PHE A 130 -37.39 -13.51 18.50
C PHE A 130 -38.17 -12.29 18.04
N GLU A 131 -37.79 -11.64 16.94
CA GLU A 131 -38.53 -10.50 16.42
C GLU A 131 -39.42 -10.91 15.26
N PRO A 132 -40.77 -10.90 15.39
CA PRO A 132 -41.68 -11.15 14.27
C PRO A 132 -41.62 -9.97 13.27
N PRO A 133 -41.77 -10.24 11.96
CA PRO A 133 -41.84 -9.18 10.99
C PRO A 133 -43.11 -8.33 11.21
N ILE A 134 -43.00 -7.01 11.05
CA ILE A 134 -44.14 -6.08 11.22
C ILE A 134 -45.19 -6.18 10.09
N LEU A 135 -44.78 -6.76 8.95
CA LEU A 135 -45.68 -7.13 7.85
C LEU A 135 -45.46 -8.60 7.54
N LYS A 136 -46.54 -9.37 7.52
CA LYS A 136 -46.53 -10.75 7.01
C LYS A 136 -46.50 -10.69 5.47
N ARG A 137 -45.90 -11.66 4.86
CA ARG A 137 -45.77 -11.77 3.40
C ARG A 137 -46.33 -13.11 2.94
N ASP A 138 -47.59 -13.32 3.24
CA ASP A 138 -48.27 -14.58 2.93
C ASP A 138 -48.74 -14.61 1.45
N GLU A 139 -48.87 -13.42 0.81
CA GLU A 139 -49.24 -13.31 -0.58
C GLU A 139 -48.18 -12.60 -1.45
N PRO A 140 -48.09 -12.91 -2.76
CA PRO A 140 -47.13 -12.28 -3.68
C PRO A 140 -47.25 -10.76 -3.76
N ALA A 141 -48.48 -10.20 -3.63
CA ALA A 141 -48.72 -8.77 -3.67
C ALA A 141 -48.03 -8.01 -2.52
N GLU A 142 -47.83 -8.63 -1.37
CA GLU A 142 -47.20 -8.05 -0.19
C GLU A 142 -45.66 -7.84 -0.35
N TRP A 143 -45.07 -8.48 -1.37
CA TRP A 143 -43.67 -8.27 -1.74
C TRP A 143 -43.48 -7.05 -2.67
N MET A 144 -44.54 -6.51 -3.27
CA MET A 144 -44.44 -5.40 -4.22
C MET A 144 -43.66 -4.18 -3.69
N PRO A 145 -43.87 -3.71 -2.43
CA PRO A 145 -43.12 -2.58 -1.89
C PRO A 145 -41.60 -2.87 -1.82
N THR A 146 -41.21 -4.10 -1.48
CA THR A 146 -39.80 -4.52 -1.47
C THR A 146 -39.23 -4.53 -2.87
N PHE A 147 -39.92 -5.10 -3.86
CA PHE A 147 -39.46 -5.09 -5.25
C PHE A 147 -39.36 -3.66 -5.79
N ALA A 148 -40.33 -2.81 -5.54
CA ALA A 148 -40.28 -1.41 -5.94
C ALA A 148 -39.08 -0.68 -5.31
N TYR A 149 -38.86 -0.87 -4.01
CA TYR A 149 -37.70 -0.34 -3.32
C TYR A 149 -36.39 -0.84 -3.94
N CYS A 150 -36.22 -2.15 -4.13
CA CYS A 150 -35.04 -2.72 -4.74
C CYS A 150 -34.77 -2.16 -6.15
N LEU A 151 -35.82 -2.07 -6.97
CA LEU A 151 -35.72 -1.51 -8.33
C LEU A 151 -35.21 -0.06 -8.29
N VAL A 152 -35.83 0.80 -7.45
CA VAL A 152 -35.42 2.20 -7.30
C VAL A 152 -34.00 2.29 -6.71
N PHE A 153 -33.70 1.53 -5.66
CA PHE A 153 -32.40 1.56 -4.99
C PHE A 153 -31.27 1.11 -5.90
N PHE A 154 -31.40 -0.06 -6.54
CA PHE A 154 -30.37 -0.56 -7.46
C PHE A 154 -30.31 0.27 -8.74
N GLY A 155 -31.44 0.78 -9.23
CA GLY A 155 -31.49 1.71 -10.35
C GLY A 155 -30.77 3.02 -10.05
N ALA A 156 -30.95 3.59 -8.87
CA ALA A 156 -30.23 4.78 -8.41
C ALA A 156 -28.71 4.50 -8.28
N ILE A 157 -28.34 3.38 -7.64
CA ILE A 157 -26.93 2.98 -7.55
C ILE A 157 -26.30 2.82 -8.94
N TYR A 158 -27.00 2.15 -9.86
CA TYR A 158 -26.52 2.01 -11.24
C TYR A 158 -26.35 3.38 -11.91
N ALA A 159 -27.35 4.26 -11.78
CA ALA A 159 -27.33 5.60 -12.39
C ALA A 159 -26.12 6.44 -11.93
N ILE A 160 -25.76 6.39 -10.62
CA ILE A 160 -24.66 7.17 -10.05
C ILE A 160 -23.29 6.46 -10.12
N THR A 161 -23.24 5.14 -10.35
CA THR A 161 -21.96 4.41 -10.44
C THR A 161 -21.50 4.17 -11.86
N ARG A 162 -22.41 3.81 -12.77
CA ARG A 162 -22.11 3.43 -14.16
C ARG A 162 -23.02 4.11 -15.19
N GLY A 163 -24.13 4.70 -14.75
CA GLY A 163 -25.15 5.30 -15.60
C GLY A 163 -24.93 6.80 -15.84
N PRO A 164 -25.98 7.48 -16.33
CA PRO A 164 -25.89 8.87 -16.81
C PRO A 164 -25.59 9.91 -15.73
N LEU A 165 -25.90 9.64 -14.46
CA LEU A 165 -25.69 10.58 -13.34
C LEU A 165 -24.32 10.46 -12.67
N ARG A 166 -23.40 9.67 -13.23
CA ARG A 166 -22.09 9.40 -12.61
C ARG A 166 -21.24 10.66 -12.49
N ASN A 167 -21.15 11.43 -13.55
CA ASN A 167 -20.26 12.61 -13.60
C ASN A 167 -20.81 13.74 -12.72
N GLU A 168 -22.10 14.00 -12.78
CA GLU A 168 -22.79 14.99 -11.95
C GLU A 168 -22.67 14.65 -10.46
N PHE A 169 -22.87 13.37 -10.12
CA PHE A 169 -22.73 12.92 -8.74
C PHE A 169 -21.28 13.09 -8.22
N ARG A 170 -20.29 12.77 -9.03
CA ARG A 170 -18.88 12.99 -8.70
C ARG A 170 -18.54 14.46 -8.55
N GLN A 171 -19.06 15.32 -9.41
CA GLN A 171 -18.88 16.75 -9.28
C GLN A 171 -19.44 17.26 -7.94
N ILE A 172 -20.63 16.83 -7.54
CA ILE A 172 -21.20 17.14 -6.23
C ILE A 172 -20.28 16.67 -5.10
N LEU A 173 -19.73 15.43 -5.18
CA LEU A 173 -18.82 14.94 -4.15
C LEU A 173 -17.53 15.75 -4.06
N ARG A 174 -16.99 16.22 -5.19
CA ARG A 174 -15.80 17.09 -5.24
C ARG A 174 -16.04 18.45 -4.59
N GLU A 175 -17.27 18.99 -4.64
CA GLU A 175 -17.63 20.25 -3.97
C GLU A 175 -17.52 20.18 -2.44
N PHE A 176 -17.60 18.97 -1.84
CA PHE A 176 -17.33 18.77 -0.42
C PHE A 176 -15.83 18.82 -0.10
N GLY A 177 -14.95 18.89 -1.12
CA GLY A 177 -13.54 19.10 -1.02
C GLY A 177 -12.80 18.02 -0.22
N PRO A 178 -12.87 16.73 -0.63
CA PRO A 178 -12.00 15.72 -0.06
C PRO A 178 -10.54 16.09 -0.36
N SER A 179 -9.70 16.07 0.67
CA SER A 179 -8.29 16.46 0.56
C SER A 179 -7.41 15.35 0.00
N THR A 180 -7.96 14.11 -0.11
CA THR A 180 -7.21 12.88 -0.32
C THR A 180 -6.22 12.50 0.80
N ASP A 181 -6.08 13.31 1.83
CA ASP A 181 -5.54 12.88 3.12
C ASP A 181 -6.66 12.18 3.90
N VAL A 182 -6.56 10.85 3.99
CA VAL A 182 -7.62 10.04 4.61
C VAL A 182 -7.85 10.36 6.09
N ARG A 183 -6.84 10.87 6.81
CA ARG A 183 -7.01 11.25 8.22
C ARG A 183 -7.82 12.54 8.34
N GLU A 184 -7.48 13.53 7.53
CA GLU A 184 -8.20 14.79 7.47
C GLU A 184 -9.63 14.56 6.99
N ASP A 185 -9.82 13.75 5.95
CA ASP A 185 -11.15 13.46 5.40
C ASP A 185 -12.02 12.67 6.39
N VAL A 186 -11.46 11.71 7.14
CA VAL A 186 -12.21 11.02 8.21
C VAL A 186 -12.56 11.99 9.35
N ASP A 187 -11.69 12.91 9.70
CA ASP A 187 -11.98 13.94 10.70
C ASP A 187 -13.11 14.88 10.24
N LYS A 188 -13.09 15.29 8.97
CA LYS A 188 -14.06 16.22 8.37
C LYS A 188 -15.39 15.56 8.04
N LEU A 189 -15.39 14.40 7.38
CA LEU A 189 -16.58 13.79 6.76
C LEU A 189 -17.17 12.60 7.55
N SER A 190 -16.48 12.01 8.49
CA SER A 190 -16.69 10.70 9.11
C SER A 190 -16.09 9.53 8.31
N LEU A 191 -15.84 8.40 9.01
CA LEU A 191 -15.23 7.22 8.40
C LEU A 191 -16.08 6.66 7.25
N VAL A 192 -17.39 6.42 7.48
CA VAL A 192 -18.27 5.80 6.48
C VAL A 192 -18.45 6.71 5.26
N THR A 193 -18.61 8.01 5.49
CA THR A 193 -18.74 8.98 4.38
C THR A 193 -17.46 9.05 3.55
N THR A 194 -16.29 9.07 4.19
CA THR A 194 -14.99 9.03 3.49
C THR A 194 -14.84 7.77 2.66
N LEU A 195 -15.22 6.59 3.20
CA LEU A 195 -15.21 5.33 2.44
C LEU A 195 -16.07 5.40 1.17
N ILE A 196 -17.28 5.96 1.29
CA ILE A 196 -18.21 6.12 0.18
C ILE A 196 -17.68 7.14 -0.84
N PHE A 197 -17.19 8.29 -0.38
CA PHE A 197 -16.60 9.29 -1.27
C PHE A 197 -15.45 8.72 -2.09
N TYR A 198 -14.52 8.05 -1.43
CA TYR A 198 -13.37 7.46 -2.09
C TYR A 198 -13.77 6.35 -3.08
N PHE A 199 -14.80 5.56 -2.76
CA PHE A 199 -15.35 4.59 -3.70
C PHE A 199 -15.86 5.24 -4.99
N PHE A 200 -16.61 6.35 -4.88
CA PHE A 200 -17.17 7.04 -6.07
C PHE A 200 -16.12 7.86 -6.83
N LEU A 201 -15.09 8.38 -6.15
CA LEU A 201 -14.05 9.17 -6.79
C LEU A 201 -12.92 8.31 -7.40
N ALA A 202 -12.90 7.01 -7.13
CA ALA A 202 -11.88 6.11 -7.66
C ALA A 202 -11.92 5.95 -9.19
N GLY A 203 -10.75 5.72 -9.80
CA GLY A 203 -10.59 5.34 -11.21
C GLY A 203 -10.51 6.51 -12.18
N GLU A 204 -10.18 7.74 -11.75
CA GLU A 204 -10.21 8.93 -12.62
C GLU A 204 -9.19 10.01 -12.28
N SER A 205 -7.97 9.64 -11.95
CA SER A 205 -6.95 10.69 -11.88
C SER A 205 -6.43 11.03 -13.28
N GLU A 206 -6.95 12.10 -13.85
CA GLU A 206 -6.43 12.66 -15.12
C GLU A 206 -4.98 13.12 -14.97
N GLU A 207 -4.61 13.62 -13.79
CA GLU A 207 -3.26 14.04 -13.44
C GLU A 207 -2.28 12.87 -13.49
N ALA A 208 -2.61 11.72 -12.92
CA ALA A 208 -1.78 10.51 -13.00
C ALA A 208 -1.61 10.04 -14.46
N MET A 209 -2.66 10.09 -15.26
CA MET A 209 -2.58 9.72 -16.68
C MET A 209 -1.80 10.75 -17.50
N ALA A 210 -1.82 12.04 -17.12
CA ALA A 210 -0.97 13.06 -17.71
C ALA A 210 0.51 12.81 -17.41
N HIS A 211 0.85 12.49 -16.16
CA HIS A 211 2.21 12.08 -15.78
C HIS A 211 2.69 10.83 -16.56
N SER A 212 1.84 9.82 -16.70
CA SER A 212 2.18 8.62 -17.47
C SER A 212 2.49 8.94 -18.94
N ARG A 213 1.68 9.80 -19.58
CA ARG A 213 1.92 10.24 -20.96
C ARG A 213 3.19 11.08 -21.08
N MET A 214 3.42 12.00 -20.14
CA MET A 214 4.63 12.81 -20.12
C MET A 214 5.89 11.95 -20.03
N ASN A 215 5.90 10.96 -19.13
CA ASN A 215 7.01 10.02 -19.02
C ASN A 215 7.22 9.21 -20.32
N GLU A 216 6.15 8.80 -20.99
CA GLU A 216 6.22 8.08 -22.27
C GLU A 216 6.79 8.98 -23.39
N ASP A 217 6.40 10.25 -23.46
CA ASP A 217 6.88 11.20 -24.46
C ASP A 217 8.35 11.57 -24.22
N GLU A 218 8.77 11.73 -22.95
CA GLU A 218 10.18 11.94 -22.59
C GLU A 218 11.06 10.77 -23.04
N ASP A 219 10.59 9.53 -22.85
CA ASP A 219 11.35 8.35 -23.27
C ASP A 219 11.41 8.15 -24.77
N ARG A 220 10.33 8.50 -25.49
CA ARG A 220 10.35 8.49 -26.98
C ARG A 220 11.34 9.50 -27.55
N ALA A 221 11.55 10.62 -26.83
CA ALA A 221 12.52 11.64 -27.21
C ALA A 221 13.96 11.27 -26.85
N ARG A 222 14.19 10.26 -26.02
CA ARG A 222 15.53 9.81 -25.64
C ARG A 222 16.20 9.09 -26.82
N PRO A 223 17.35 9.55 -27.29
CA PRO A 223 18.09 8.85 -28.31
C PRO A 223 18.52 7.47 -27.82
N LEU A 224 18.18 6.44 -28.56
CA LEU A 224 18.65 5.09 -28.32
C LEU A 224 20.13 5.04 -28.71
N GLY A 225 21.02 5.12 -27.72
CA GLY A 225 22.45 5.04 -27.95
C GLY A 225 22.83 3.78 -28.71
N GLY A 226 23.79 3.89 -29.62
CA GLY A 226 24.27 2.82 -30.48
C GLY A 226 25.11 1.75 -29.78
N SER A 227 25.15 1.71 -28.46
CA SER A 227 25.94 0.73 -27.69
C SER A 227 25.40 -0.68 -27.84
N LYS A 228 26.24 -1.59 -28.33
CA LYS A 228 25.94 -3.02 -28.47
C LYS A 228 25.89 -3.75 -27.11
N ALA A 229 26.43 -3.17 -26.05
CA ALA A 229 26.54 -3.82 -24.73
C ALA A 229 25.64 -3.11 -23.71
N ARG A 230 24.40 -3.57 -23.58
CA ARG A 230 23.45 -3.07 -22.59
C ARG A 230 23.68 -3.75 -21.24
N PRO A 231 23.91 -2.99 -20.15
CA PRO A 231 24.18 -3.57 -18.84
C PRO A 231 22.93 -4.22 -18.26
N PRO A 232 23.03 -5.32 -17.51
CA PRO A 232 21.94 -5.80 -16.70
C PRO A 232 21.55 -4.76 -15.64
N VAL A 233 20.25 -4.64 -15.40
CA VAL A 233 19.67 -3.77 -14.38
C VAL A 233 18.94 -4.62 -13.35
N VAL A 234 19.41 -4.61 -12.10
CA VAL A 234 18.78 -5.31 -10.99
C VAL A 234 18.24 -4.30 -10.00
N VAL A 235 16.96 -4.44 -9.67
CA VAL A 235 16.29 -3.66 -8.63
C VAL A 235 15.79 -4.62 -7.56
N VAL A 236 16.09 -4.33 -6.30
CA VAL A 236 15.55 -5.05 -5.14
C VAL A 236 14.72 -4.09 -4.30
N GLN A 237 13.42 -4.33 -4.26
CA GLN A 237 12.52 -3.77 -3.27
C GLN A 237 12.51 -4.69 -2.05
N SER A 238 13.15 -4.25 -0.98
CA SER A 238 13.35 -5.06 0.22
C SER A 238 12.23 -4.82 1.23
N GLU A 239 11.55 -5.89 1.59
CA GLU A 239 10.46 -5.93 2.57
C GLU A 239 10.88 -5.33 3.91
N SER A 240 10.17 -4.28 4.33
CA SER A 240 10.32 -3.61 5.63
C SER A 240 11.76 -3.10 5.94
N PHE A 241 12.59 -2.87 4.93
CA PHE A 241 13.99 -2.46 5.14
C PHE A 241 14.11 -0.95 5.35
N PHE A 242 14.80 -0.57 6.40
CA PHE A 242 15.35 0.77 6.63
C PHE A 242 16.61 0.64 7.48
N ASP A 243 17.42 1.68 7.57
CA ASP A 243 18.57 1.70 8.46
C ASP A 243 18.11 1.64 9.93
N ALA A 244 17.96 0.42 10.42
CA ALA A 244 17.44 0.13 11.75
C ALA A 244 18.36 0.56 12.90
N ARG A 245 19.60 1.00 12.60
CA ARG A 245 20.49 1.61 13.59
C ARG A 245 19.89 2.86 14.22
N ARG A 246 18.99 3.53 13.49
CA ARG A 246 18.25 4.70 14.00
C ARG A 246 17.31 4.40 15.18
N ILE A 247 16.98 3.14 15.37
CA ILE A 247 16.14 2.71 16.50
C ILE A 247 16.93 1.90 17.54
N MET A 248 18.22 1.67 17.34
CA MET A 248 19.08 0.93 18.27
C MET A 248 19.74 1.88 19.25
N GLU A 249 19.95 1.45 20.51
CA GLU A 249 20.72 2.21 21.49
C GLU A 249 22.20 2.21 21.15
N THR A 250 22.77 1.03 20.87
CA THR A 250 24.18 0.85 20.49
C THR A 250 24.26 -0.19 19.38
N PRO A 251 24.23 0.24 18.11
CA PRO A 251 24.31 -0.69 16.98
C PRO A 251 25.60 -1.52 17.02
N PRO A 252 25.53 -2.85 16.74
CA PRO A 252 26.72 -3.67 16.64
C PRO A 252 27.62 -3.20 15.49
N ALA A 253 28.94 -3.30 15.70
CA ALA A 253 29.89 -2.99 14.65
C ALA A 253 29.62 -3.83 13.40
N GLY A 254 29.55 -3.17 12.24
CA GLY A 254 29.29 -3.84 10.97
C GLY A 254 27.85 -4.37 10.81
N TYR A 255 26.88 -3.88 11.54
CA TYR A 255 25.47 -4.35 11.50
C TYR A 255 24.87 -4.34 10.08
N LEU A 256 25.07 -3.28 9.30
CA LEU A 256 24.67 -3.16 7.89
C LEU A 256 25.89 -2.85 7.00
N LYS A 257 26.96 -3.63 7.15
CA LYS A 257 28.26 -3.36 6.50
C LYS A 257 28.20 -3.35 4.96
N HIS A 258 27.31 -4.15 4.38
CA HIS A 258 27.18 -4.24 2.93
C HIS A 258 26.36 -3.09 2.38
N PHE A 259 25.30 -2.68 3.07
CA PHE A 259 24.54 -1.48 2.77
C PHE A 259 25.44 -0.23 2.87
N ASP A 260 26.23 -0.10 3.93
CA ASP A 260 27.19 1.01 4.10
C ASP A 260 28.20 1.09 2.96
N ARG A 261 28.76 -0.06 2.62
CA ARG A 261 29.68 -0.14 1.48
C ARG A 261 29.02 0.30 0.18
N MET A 262 27.83 -0.25 -0.11
CA MET A 262 27.09 0.09 -1.32
C MET A 262 26.70 1.56 -1.34
N SER A 263 26.25 2.10 -0.22
CA SER A 263 25.91 3.52 -0.09
C SER A 263 27.10 4.43 -0.34
N THR A 264 28.31 4.01 0.02
CA THR A 264 29.56 4.76 -0.22
C THR A 264 30.02 4.65 -1.68
N GLU A 265 29.89 3.47 -2.30
CA GLU A 265 30.29 3.20 -3.68
C GLU A 265 29.22 3.61 -4.71
N ALA A 266 28.00 3.93 -4.27
CA ALA A 266 26.86 4.23 -5.12
C ALA A 266 26.97 5.60 -5.80
N ARG A 267 26.35 5.71 -6.97
CA ARG A 267 26.12 7.00 -7.64
C ARG A 267 25.14 7.87 -6.85
N TYR A 268 24.06 7.25 -6.36
CA TYR A 268 23.05 7.88 -5.51
C TYR A 268 22.77 7.04 -4.29
N SER A 269 22.66 7.67 -3.14
CA SER A 269 22.21 7.04 -1.89
C SER A 269 21.46 8.05 -1.04
N GLY A 270 20.66 7.60 -0.09
CA GLY A 270 19.95 8.50 0.81
C GLY A 270 18.71 7.88 1.40
N ARG A 271 17.85 8.76 1.92
CA ARG A 271 16.57 8.35 2.50
C ARG A 271 15.47 8.39 1.45
N LEU A 272 14.57 7.42 1.51
CA LEU A 272 13.47 7.28 0.58
C LEU A 272 12.14 7.59 1.28
N ARG A 273 11.43 8.61 0.80
CA ARG A 273 10.04 8.85 1.20
C ARG A 273 9.14 7.82 0.51
N VAL A 274 8.44 7.04 1.30
CA VAL A 274 7.53 5.99 0.82
C VAL A 274 6.08 6.34 1.15
N PRO A 275 5.10 5.93 0.31
CA PRO A 275 3.70 6.33 0.46
C PRO A 275 2.95 5.63 1.59
N ALA A 276 3.55 4.63 2.25
CA ALA A 276 2.90 3.87 3.30
C ALA A 276 3.82 3.64 4.49
N TRP A 277 3.24 3.55 5.71
CA TRP A 277 4.03 3.39 6.93
C TRP A 277 4.46 1.95 7.20
N GLY A 278 3.66 0.97 7.13
CA GLY A 278 4.02 -0.34 7.70
C GLY A 278 3.48 -1.55 6.94
N ALA A 279 2.97 -1.34 5.76
CA ALA A 279 2.52 -2.34 4.79
C ALA A 279 2.13 -1.62 3.49
N ASN A 280 1.35 -2.27 2.64
CA ASN A 280 0.93 -1.75 1.34
C ASN A 280 2.12 -1.58 0.37
N THR A 281 2.99 -2.58 0.35
CA THR A 281 4.14 -2.73 -0.56
C THR A 281 3.84 -2.27 -1.99
N LEU A 282 2.63 -2.59 -2.48
CA LEU A 282 2.17 -2.24 -3.84
C LEU A 282 2.17 -0.72 -4.12
N ARG A 283 2.06 0.14 -3.10
CA ARG A 283 2.05 1.60 -3.30
C ARG A 283 3.44 2.12 -3.63
N THR A 284 4.45 1.68 -2.88
CA THR A 284 5.86 1.99 -3.16
C THR A 284 6.31 1.35 -4.47
N GLU A 285 5.89 0.12 -4.73
CA GLU A 285 6.12 -0.64 -5.95
C GLU A 285 5.60 0.11 -7.18
N PHE A 286 4.34 0.55 -7.15
CA PHE A 286 3.73 1.27 -8.27
C PHE A 286 4.36 2.66 -8.47
N ALA A 287 4.56 3.42 -7.39
CA ALA A 287 5.19 4.74 -7.46
C ALA A 287 6.60 4.64 -8.09
N PHE A 288 7.41 3.67 -7.64
CA PHE A 288 8.73 3.43 -8.22
C PHE A 288 8.66 3.00 -9.69
N LEU A 289 7.81 2.04 -10.03
CA LEU A 289 7.73 1.53 -11.41
C LEU A 289 7.20 2.58 -12.39
N SER A 290 6.16 3.33 -12.00
CA SER A 290 5.49 4.29 -12.89
C SER A 290 6.10 5.68 -12.89
N GLY A 291 6.88 6.05 -11.85
CA GLY A 291 7.35 7.43 -11.66
C GLY A 291 6.21 8.44 -11.46
N ILE A 292 5.00 7.97 -11.13
CA ILE A 292 3.84 8.84 -10.86
C ILE A 292 3.85 9.22 -9.38
N PRO A 293 3.84 10.52 -9.03
CA PRO A 293 3.74 10.97 -7.66
C PRO A 293 2.48 10.43 -6.96
N ASP A 294 2.60 10.03 -5.69
CA ASP A 294 1.48 9.47 -4.90
C ASP A 294 0.29 10.46 -4.86
N GLU A 295 0.57 11.73 -4.74
CA GLU A 295 -0.42 12.81 -4.71
C GLU A 295 -1.22 12.92 -6.01
N ALA A 296 -0.58 12.74 -7.15
CA ALA A 296 -1.22 12.80 -8.47
C ALA A 296 -2.25 11.67 -8.70
N MET A 297 -2.13 10.58 -7.97
CA MET A 297 -3.06 9.45 -8.08
C MET A 297 -4.40 9.68 -7.36
N GLY A 298 -4.54 10.75 -6.60
CA GLY A 298 -5.75 11.01 -5.83
C GLY A 298 -6.10 9.84 -4.90
N VAL A 299 -7.35 9.41 -4.88
CA VAL A 299 -7.81 8.29 -4.04
C VAL A 299 -7.34 6.91 -4.53
N ASP A 300 -6.91 6.79 -5.79
CA ASP A 300 -6.41 5.53 -6.34
C ASP A 300 -5.02 5.15 -5.80
N ARG A 301 -4.30 6.09 -5.18
CA ARG A 301 -3.01 5.84 -4.53
C ARG A 301 -3.05 4.75 -3.46
N PHE A 302 -4.22 4.51 -2.85
CA PHE A 302 -4.38 3.48 -1.82
C PHE A 302 -4.33 2.06 -2.40
N ASN A 303 -4.73 1.88 -3.66
CA ASN A 303 -4.54 0.63 -4.40
C ASN A 303 -4.49 0.91 -5.91
N PRO A 304 -3.36 1.37 -6.43
CA PRO A 304 -3.21 1.74 -7.84
C PRO A 304 -3.49 0.59 -8.80
N TYR A 305 -3.35 -0.66 -8.37
CA TYR A 305 -3.65 -1.81 -9.23
C TYR A 305 -5.14 -2.00 -9.54
N LEU A 306 -6.03 -1.41 -8.74
CA LEU A 306 -7.46 -1.40 -9.05
C LEU A 306 -7.81 -0.34 -10.11
N GLY A 307 -7.15 0.82 -10.07
CA GLY A 307 -7.45 1.95 -10.93
C GLY A 307 -6.70 1.91 -12.27
N TYR A 308 -5.38 1.71 -12.23
CA TYR A 308 -4.50 1.94 -13.39
C TYR A 308 -4.10 0.69 -14.15
N CYS A 309 -4.12 -0.50 -13.53
CA CYS A 309 -3.59 -1.71 -14.17
C CYS A 309 -4.63 -2.52 -14.95
N ALA A 310 -5.74 -1.90 -15.35
CA ALA A 310 -6.66 -2.46 -16.34
C ALA A 310 -6.24 -2.16 -17.79
N LYS A 311 -5.29 -1.24 -17.99
CA LYS A 311 -4.73 -0.80 -19.27
C LYS A 311 -3.22 -0.63 -19.12
N PRO A 312 -2.45 -0.66 -20.23
CA PRO A 312 -1.04 -0.35 -20.18
C PRO A 312 -0.78 1.04 -19.59
N VAL A 313 0.16 1.10 -18.66
CA VAL A 313 0.66 2.32 -18.03
C VAL A 313 2.16 2.37 -18.31
N TRP A 314 2.69 3.55 -18.57
CA TRP A 314 4.14 3.71 -18.69
C TRP A 314 4.83 3.30 -17.39
N THR A 315 5.88 2.53 -17.48
CA THR A 315 6.75 2.15 -16.37
C THR A 315 8.18 2.01 -16.85
N ILE A 316 9.13 2.03 -15.91
CA ILE A 316 10.53 1.74 -16.24
C ILE A 316 10.68 0.34 -16.88
N ALA A 317 9.86 -0.63 -16.52
CA ALA A 317 9.88 -1.97 -17.13
C ALA A 317 9.40 -1.91 -18.58
N SER A 318 8.28 -1.20 -18.88
CA SER A 318 7.78 -1.04 -20.25
C SER A 318 8.78 -0.30 -21.13
N TYR A 319 9.46 0.73 -20.58
CA TYR A 319 10.53 1.43 -21.29
C TYR A 319 11.71 0.52 -21.61
N LEU A 320 12.26 -0.16 -20.60
CA LEU A 320 13.40 -1.06 -20.81
C LEU A 320 13.07 -2.19 -21.78
N ARG A 321 11.84 -2.72 -21.72
CA ARG A 321 11.33 -3.70 -22.68
C ARG A 321 11.31 -3.13 -24.10
N SER A 322 10.85 -1.88 -24.30
CA SER A 322 10.78 -1.24 -25.61
C SER A 322 12.14 -1.07 -26.27
N ILE A 323 13.20 -0.95 -25.45
CA ILE A 323 14.59 -0.90 -25.91
C ILE A 323 15.29 -2.26 -25.89
N GLY A 324 14.56 -3.37 -25.77
CA GLY A 324 15.04 -4.74 -25.99
C GLY A 324 15.61 -5.44 -24.75
N TYR A 325 15.24 -5.03 -23.54
CA TYR A 325 15.48 -5.82 -22.34
C TYR A 325 14.41 -6.92 -22.18
N ARG A 326 14.81 -8.08 -21.71
CA ARG A 326 13.90 -9.04 -21.08
C ARG A 326 13.58 -8.54 -19.68
N THR A 327 12.31 -8.45 -19.35
CA THR A 327 11.85 -7.86 -18.08
C THR A 327 11.23 -8.93 -17.19
N VAL A 328 11.85 -9.18 -16.03
CA VAL A 328 11.46 -10.25 -15.11
C VAL A 328 11.14 -9.66 -13.74
N CYS A 329 9.96 -9.97 -13.21
CA CYS A 329 9.65 -9.74 -11.81
C CYS A 329 9.85 -11.02 -11.01
N ILE A 330 10.50 -10.91 -9.84
CA ILE A 330 10.60 -11.98 -8.84
C ILE A 330 9.84 -11.53 -7.60
N HIS A 331 8.81 -12.29 -7.21
CA HIS A 331 8.14 -12.08 -5.92
C HIS A 331 7.77 -13.45 -5.32
N PRO A 332 8.47 -13.91 -4.27
CA PRO A 332 8.30 -15.25 -3.71
C PRO A 332 7.03 -15.36 -2.85
N TYR A 333 5.92 -14.91 -3.40
CA TYR A 333 4.57 -15.04 -2.87
C TYR A 333 3.58 -15.33 -4.00
N HIS A 334 2.30 -15.60 -3.67
CA HIS A 334 1.29 -15.93 -4.68
C HIS A 334 1.05 -14.73 -5.62
N LYS A 335 1.20 -14.93 -6.92
CA LYS A 335 0.99 -13.89 -7.94
C LYS A 335 -0.42 -13.30 -7.96
N SER A 336 -1.43 -14.03 -7.46
CA SER A 336 -2.80 -13.53 -7.29
C SER A 336 -2.93 -12.50 -6.16
N PHE A 337 -1.94 -12.43 -5.25
CA PHE A 337 -1.94 -11.45 -4.17
C PHE A 337 -1.76 -10.04 -4.73
N PHE A 338 -2.60 -9.10 -4.30
CA PHE A 338 -2.76 -7.78 -4.90
C PHE A 338 -3.10 -7.80 -6.40
N ARG A 339 -3.55 -8.95 -6.95
CA ARG A 339 -3.86 -9.11 -8.37
C ARG A 339 -2.66 -8.82 -9.29
N ARG A 340 -1.45 -9.10 -8.83
CA ARG A 340 -0.23 -8.90 -9.63
C ARG A 340 -0.24 -9.73 -10.92
N ASP A 341 -0.88 -10.91 -10.90
CA ASP A 341 -1.11 -11.71 -12.11
C ASP A 341 -1.86 -10.96 -13.22
N LYS A 342 -2.67 -9.96 -12.87
CA LYS A 342 -3.40 -9.10 -13.81
C LYS A 342 -2.67 -7.80 -14.11
N ALA A 343 -2.02 -7.21 -13.11
CA ALA A 343 -1.37 -5.91 -13.23
C ALA A 343 -0.05 -5.96 -14.01
N TYR A 344 0.82 -6.90 -13.71
CA TYR A 344 2.20 -6.93 -14.19
C TYR A 344 2.37 -7.03 -15.70
N PRO A 345 1.54 -7.78 -16.46
CA PRO A 345 1.58 -7.72 -17.92
C PRO A 345 1.36 -6.31 -18.48
N HIS A 346 0.50 -5.49 -17.82
CA HIS A 346 0.24 -4.11 -18.21
C HIS A 346 1.34 -3.14 -17.76
N LEU A 347 2.15 -3.53 -16.76
CA LEU A 347 3.33 -2.79 -16.31
C LEU A 347 4.59 -3.09 -17.14
N GLY A 348 4.49 -3.92 -18.17
CA GLY A 348 5.58 -4.18 -19.10
C GLY A 348 6.54 -5.30 -18.72
N PHE A 349 6.14 -6.20 -17.82
CA PHE A 349 6.92 -7.40 -17.49
C PHE A 349 6.60 -8.57 -18.43
N ASP A 350 7.66 -9.23 -18.95
CA ASP A 350 7.54 -10.44 -19.76
C ASP A 350 7.29 -11.68 -18.90
N GLU A 351 7.86 -11.70 -17.69
CA GLU A 351 7.80 -12.87 -16.80
C GLU A 351 7.58 -12.45 -15.35
N PHE A 352 6.78 -13.26 -14.63
CA PHE A 352 6.56 -13.13 -13.19
C PHE A 352 6.89 -14.45 -12.48
N ILE A 353 7.99 -14.48 -11.75
CA ILE A 353 8.46 -15.61 -10.97
C ILE A 353 7.86 -15.53 -9.58
N ASP A 354 6.91 -16.39 -9.27
CA ASP A 354 6.19 -16.44 -8.00
C ASP A 354 6.73 -17.54 -7.06
N ILE A 355 6.05 -17.74 -5.92
CA ILE A 355 6.43 -18.71 -4.89
C ILE A 355 6.56 -20.15 -5.41
N ALA A 356 5.85 -20.52 -6.50
CA ALA A 356 5.92 -21.87 -7.07
C ALA A 356 7.31 -22.21 -7.66
N SER A 357 8.13 -21.19 -7.92
CA SER A 357 9.50 -21.32 -8.43
C SER A 357 10.55 -21.49 -7.32
N PHE A 358 10.13 -21.58 -6.04
CA PHE A 358 10.99 -21.75 -4.88
C PHE A 358 10.67 -23.06 -4.14
N LYS A 359 11.69 -23.65 -3.51
CA LYS A 359 11.55 -24.88 -2.74
C LYS A 359 11.15 -24.58 -1.29
N GLU A 360 10.64 -25.57 -0.58
CA GLU A 360 10.38 -25.45 0.86
C GLU A 360 11.67 -25.20 1.65
N SER A 361 12.81 -25.78 1.22
CA SER A 361 14.14 -25.54 1.80
C SER A 361 14.65 -24.10 1.66
N ASP A 362 14.05 -23.32 0.77
CA ASP A 362 14.42 -21.92 0.55
C ASP A 362 13.77 -20.97 1.58
N ARG A 363 12.94 -21.51 2.47
CA ARG A 363 12.16 -20.72 3.43
C ARG A 363 12.87 -20.53 4.77
N ILE A 364 12.59 -19.37 5.35
CA ILE A 364 12.88 -19.06 6.76
C ILE A 364 11.53 -18.76 7.43
N GLY A 365 11.03 -19.70 8.21
CA GLY A 365 9.67 -19.67 8.74
C GLY A 365 8.63 -19.74 7.61
N PRO A 366 7.64 -18.83 7.54
CA PRO A 366 6.60 -18.89 6.51
C PRO A 366 7.00 -18.28 5.16
N TYR A 367 8.16 -17.64 5.06
CA TYR A 367 8.56 -16.86 3.88
C TYR A 367 9.85 -17.36 3.25
N THR A 368 9.98 -17.15 1.94
CA THR A 368 11.22 -17.42 1.19
C THR A 368 12.31 -16.46 1.65
N SER A 369 13.51 -17.00 1.83
CA SER A 369 14.67 -16.22 2.28
C SER A 369 15.18 -15.24 1.23
N ASP A 370 15.76 -14.13 1.68
CA ASP A 370 16.41 -13.15 0.84
C ASP A 370 17.61 -13.77 0.07
N ALA A 371 18.29 -14.73 0.69
CA ALA A 371 19.35 -15.50 0.04
C ALA A 371 18.85 -16.33 -1.15
N ALA A 372 17.67 -16.94 -1.05
CA ALA A 372 17.08 -17.70 -2.16
C ALA A 372 16.64 -16.77 -3.30
N VAL A 373 16.13 -15.59 -2.99
CA VAL A 373 15.82 -14.56 -4.00
C VAL A 373 17.11 -14.10 -4.69
N ALA A 374 18.19 -13.86 -3.94
CA ALA A 374 19.48 -13.50 -4.51
C ALA A 374 20.05 -14.59 -5.44
N ALA A 375 19.93 -15.87 -5.05
CA ALA A 375 20.33 -17.00 -5.90
C ALA A 375 19.50 -17.10 -7.19
N LYS A 376 18.19 -16.78 -7.13
CA LYS A 376 17.33 -16.70 -8.32
C LYS A 376 17.76 -15.57 -9.26
N ILE A 377 18.11 -14.39 -8.71
CA ILE A 377 18.68 -13.28 -9.49
C ILE A 377 19.97 -13.72 -10.18
N GLU A 378 20.90 -14.35 -9.45
CA GLU A 378 22.17 -14.83 -10.02
C GLU A 378 21.95 -15.84 -11.14
N ALA A 379 21.01 -16.80 -10.97
CA ALA A 379 20.68 -17.76 -12.01
C ALA A 379 20.19 -17.07 -13.30
N LEU A 380 19.26 -16.12 -13.18
CA LEU A 380 18.76 -15.34 -14.31
C LEU A 380 19.87 -14.55 -15.01
N LEU A 381 20.80 -13.96 -14.24
CA LEU A 381 21.95 -13.23 -14.79
C LEU A 381 22.88 -14.14 -15.57
N LYS A 382 23.13 -15.38 -15.10
CA LYS A 382 23.98 -16.37 -15.78
C LYS A 382 23.35 -16.95 -17.05
N GLU A 383 22.03 -17.10 -17.05
CA GLU A 383 21.26 -17.66 -18.17
C GLU A 383 20.89 -16.61 -19.22
N ALA A 384 21.12 -15.31 -18.96
CA ALA A 384 20.66 -14.24 -19.82
C ALA A 384 21.46 -14.16 -21.13
N GLU A 385 20.80 -14.40 -22.26
CA GLU A 385 21.32 -14.24 -23.62
C GLU A 385 21.09 -12.83 -24.19
N GLN A 386 20.20 -12.06 -23.56
CA GLN A 386 19.84 -10.68 -23.93
C GLN A 386 19.91 -9.76 -22.72
N PRO A 387 19.89 -8.43 -22.89
CA PRO A 387 19.87 -7.49 -21.79
C PRO A 387 18.72 -7.83 -20.81
N LEU A 388 19.01 -7.81 -19.51
CA LEU A 388 18.08 -8.26 -18.49
C LEU A 388 17.75 -7.15 -17.49
N PHE A 389 16.46 -6.92 -17.28
CA PHE A 389 15.93 -6.13 -16.17
C PHE A 389 15.25 -7.07 -15.17
N VAL A 390 15.73 -7.10 -13.94
CA VAL A 390 15.14 -7.86 -12.84
C VAL A 390 14.61 -6.90 -11.79
N PHE A 391 13.32 -7.02 -11.48
CA PHE A 391 12.67 -6.35 -10.36
C PHE A 391 12.29 -7.39 -9.31
N ALA A 392 13.02 -7.44 -8.19
CA ALA A 392 12.80 -8.42 -7.14
C ALA A 392 12.15 -7.75 -5.92
N ILE A 393 11.05 -8.34 -5.44
CA ILE A 393 10.32 -7.93 -4.22
C ILE A 393 10.53 -9.03 -3.20
N THR A 394 11.17 -8.74 -2.07
CA THR A 394 11.46 -9.76 -1.06
C THR A 394 10.29 -9.98 -0.09
N MET A 395 10.35 -11.04 0.71
CA MET A 395 9.30 -11.41 1.67
C MET A 395 9.85 -11.87 3.03
N GLU A 396 11.15 -12.14 3.15
CA GLU A 396 11.71 -12.75 4.36
C GLU A 396 11.40 -11.94 5.62
N ASN A 397 11.57 -10.63 5.54
CA ASN A 397 11.36 -9.73 6.67
C ASN A 397 9.90 -9.26 6.83
N HIS A 398 8.94 -9.99 6.27
CA HIS A 398 7.52 -9.67 6.46
C HIS A 398 7.03 -10.06 7.86
N GLY A 399 6.26 -9.19 8.51
CA GLY A 399 5.63 -9.47 9.80
C GLY A 399 4.58 -10.59 9.78
N PRO A 400 4.01 -10.94 10.93
CA PRO A 400 4.43 -10.55 12.27
C PRO A 400 5.64 -11.36 12.76
N TRP A 401 6.52 -10.74 13.52
CA TRP A 401 7.73 -11.38 14.10
C TRP A 401 7.46 -11.99 15.48
N THR A 402 6.25 -12.51 15.71
CA THR A 402 5.82 -13.01 17.02
C THR A 402 6.42 -14.37 17.38
N LYS A 403 6.74 -15.18 16.37
CA LYS A 403 7.38 -16.49 16.54
C LYS A 403 8.85 -16.42 16.13
N PRO A 404 9.74 -17.12 16.85
CA PRO A 404 11.13 -17.25 16.42
C PRO A 404 11.22 -17.89 15.04
N ARG A 405 12.00 -17.30 14.13
CA ARG A 405 12.25 -17.79 12.76
C ARG A 405 13.72 -18.04 12.51
N ILE A 406 14.57 -17.20 13.11
CA ILE A 406 16.03 -17.28 13.02
C ILE A 406 16.65 -17.10 14.40
N GLU A 407 17.87 -17.55 14.55
CA GLU A 407 18.68 -17.26 15.72
C GLU A 407 18.98 -15.75 15.80
N ILE A 408 18.90 -15.19 16.99
CA ILE A 408 19.15 -13.78 17.24
C ILE A 408 20.60 -13.62 17.71
N PRO A 409 21.47 -12.99 16.92
CA PRO A 409 22.84 -12.71 17.34
C PRO A 409 22.89 -11.91 18.65
N GLU A 410 23.85 -12.21 19.52
CA GLU A 410 23.97 -11.55 20.83
C GLU A 410 24.08 -10.02 20.72
N GLY A 411 24.87 -9.52 19.75
CA GLY A 411 24.99 -8.09 19.50
C GLY A 411 23.67 -7.43 19.11
N VAL A 412 22.83 -8.11 18.33
CA VAL A 412 21.49 -7.62 17.96
C VAL A 412 20.55 -7.64 19.17
N ARG A 413 20.62 -8.69 19.99
CA ARG A 413 19.84 -8.80 21.23
C ARG A 413 20.15 -7.68 22.21
N ALA A 414 21.44 -7.36 22.37
CA ALA A 414 21.91 -6.30 23.26
C ALA A 414 21.53 -4.90 22.75
N ALA A 415 21.56 -4.70 21.42
CA ALA A 415 21.28 -3.40 20.78
C ALA A 415 19.79 -3.09 20.60
N ALA A 416 18.90 -4.07 20.82
CA ALA A 416 17.47 -3.88 20.61
C ALA A 416 16.91 -2.85 21.61
N PRO A 417 16.23 -1.78 21.14
CA PRO A 417 15.75 -0.68 22.00
C PRO A 417 14.63 -1.10 22.94
N VAL A 418 14.01 -2.23 22.66
CA VAL A 418 12.96 -2.84 23.47
C VAL A 418 13.21 -4.34 23.55
N ARG A 419 13.16 -4.90 24.76
CA ARG A 419 13.28 -6.36 24.98
C ARG A 419 12.03 -7.08 24.46
N SER A 420 11.90 -7.14 23.14
CA SER A 420 10.79 -7.77 22.43
C SER A 420 11.33 -8.74 21.40
N ASN A 421 10.86 -9.98 21.44
CA ASN A 421 11.23 -10.97 20.42
C ASN A 421 10.91 -10.46 19.01
N ALA A 422 9.80 -9.78 18.80
CA ALA A 422 9.42 -9.24 17.50
C ALA A 422 10.45 -8.22 16.97
N VAL A 423 10.94 -7.31 17.84
CA VAL A 423 11.97 -6.33 17.45
C VAL A 423 13.28 -7.02 17.13
N GLN A 424 13.72 -7.96 17.99
CA GLN A 424 14.97 -8.68 17.79
C GLN A 424 14.95 -9.55 16.52
N GLN A 425 13.85 -10.24 16.25
CA GLN A 425 13.66 -11.00 15.00
C GLN A 425 13.70 -10.07 13.79
N TYR A 426 12.97 -8.95 13.82
CA TYR A 426 13.01 -7.95 12.74
C TYR A 426 14.44 -7.47 12.45
N LEU A 427 15.18 -7.08 13.50
CA LEU A 427 16.56 -6.60 13.36
C LEU A 427 17.49 -7.68 12.79
N SER A 428 17.29 -8.95 13.14
CA SER A 428 18.08 -10.06 12.60
C SER A 428 17.76 -10.33 11.12
N HIS A 429 16.49 -10.24 10.71
CA HIS A 429 16.11 -10.35 9.30
C HIS A 429 16.63 -9.16 8.46
N ALA A 430 16.74 -7.95 9.03
CA ALA A 430 17.37 -6.82 8.36
C ALA A 430 18.86 -7.08 8.04
N GLN A 431 19.57 -7.87 8.87
CA GLN A 431 20.94 -8.32 8.55
C GLN A 431 20.96 -9.34 7.39
N ASN A 432 19.93 -10.17 7.24
CA ASN A 432 19.82 -11.07 6.10
C ASN A 432 19.63 -10.29 4.79
N ALA A 433 18.82 -9.22 4.82
CA ALA A 433 18.70 -8.29 3.69
C ALA A 433 20.05 -7.63 3.35
N ASP A 434 20.85 -7.25 4.35
CA ASP A 434 22.24 -6.77 4.13
C ASP A 434 23.11 -7.84 3.48
N GLY A 435 22.98 -9.11 3.89
CA GLY A 435 23.64 -10.26 3.27
C GLY A 435 23.25 -10.46 1.80
N MET A 436 21.97 -10.28 1.45
CA MET A 436 21.47 -10.30 0.08
C MET A 436 22.16 -9.25 -0.79
N ILE A 437 22.37 -8.03 -0.28
CA ILE A 437 23.09 -6.97 -0.99
C ILE A 437 24.47 -7.45 -1.44
N ALA A 438 25.23 -8.10 -0.51
CA ALA A 438 26.54 -8.63 -0.84
C ALA A 438 26.50 -9.70 -1.92
N TYR A 439 25.49 -10.57 -1.83
CA TYR A 439 25.31 -11.67 -2.79
C TYR A 439 25.04 -11.12 -4.20
N VAL A 440 24.05 -10.25 -4.35
CA VAL A 440 23.70 -9.65 -5.65
C VAL A 440 24.87 -8.84 -6.22
N ARG A 441 25.56 -8.04 -5.38
CA ARG A 441 26.75 -7.30 -5.81
C ARG A 441 27.82 -8.24 -6.37
N ARG A 442 28.10 -9.36 -5.68
CA ARG A 442 29.08 -10.34 -6.15
C ARG A 442 28.68 -10.90 -7.51
N ALA A 443 27.44 -11.36 -7.67
CA ALA A 443 26.94 -11.89 -8.94
C ALA A 443 27.10 -10.88 -10.10
N LEU A 444 26.78 -9.61 -9.87
CA LEU A 444 26.96 -8.56 -10.87
C LEU A 444 28.44 -8.26 -11.15
N CYS A 445 29.32 -8.35 -10.14
CA CYS A 445 30.76 -8.15 -10.33
C CYS A 445 31.43 -9.27 -11.16
N GLU A 446 30.90 -10.50 -11.12
CA GLU A 446 31.38 -11.63 -11.90
C GLU A 446 31.00 -11.54 -13.39
N MET A 447 29.97 -10.78 -13.74
CA MET A 447 29.56 -10.57 -15.13
C MET A 447 30.57 -9.71 -15.89
N LYS A 448 30.65 -9.94 -17.21
CA LYS A 448 31.44 -9.06 -18.10
C LYS A 448 30.65 -7.77 -18.36
N GLY A 449 31.37 -6.65 -18.37
CA GLY A 449 30.76 -5.37 -18.71
C GLY A 449 30.30 -4.56 -17.50
N ASP A 450 29.46 -3.57 -17.77
CA ASP A 450 28.84 -2.71 -16.77
C ASP A 450 27.58 -3.36 -16.20
N ALA A 451 27.09 -2.88 -15.05
CA ALA A 451 25.88 -3.35 -14.40
C ALA A 451 25.32 -2.25 -13.50
N VAL A 452 24.00 -2.23 -13.34
CA VAL A 452 23.31 -1.28 -12.46
C VAL A 452 22.55 -2.06 -11.39
N PHE A 453 22.70 -1.64 -10.13
CA PHE A 453 22.00 -2.21 -8.98
C PHE A 453 21.35 -1.13 -8.15
N CYS A 454 20.02 -1.19 -8.04
CA CYS A 454 19.21 -0.37 -7.17
C CYS A 454 18.65 -1.24 -6.04
N PHE A 455 18.76 -0.77 -4.80
CA PHE A 455 18.18 -1.40 -3.61
C PHE A 455 17.45 -0.35 -2.81
N TYR A 456 16.23 -0.65 -2.36
CA TYR A 456 15.48 0.24 -1.49
C TYR A 456 14.49 -0.53 -0.60
N GLY A 457 14.17 0.05 0.56
CA GLY A 457 13.12 -0.46 1.43
C GLY A 457 11.75 0.07 1.02
N ASP A 458 10.73 -0.80 1.05
CA ASP A 458 9.37 -0.47 0.61
C ASP A 458 8.55 0.31 1.65
N HIS A 459 8.75 0.03 2.94
CA HIS A 459 8.11 0.70 4.08
C HIS A 459 8.83 0.32 5.38
N LEU A 460 8.43 0.93 6.51
CA LEU A 460 8.92 0.52 7.83
C LEU A 460 8.20 -0.76 8.31
N PRO A 461 8.77 -1.48 9.28
CA PRO A 461 8.09 -2.61 9.90
C PRO A 461 6.89 -2.15 10.75
N SER A 462 5.80 -2.95 10.76
CA SER A 462 4.68 -2.71 11.68
C SER A 462 5.05 -3.17 13.10
N LEU A 463 5.77 -2.32 13.83
CA LEU A 463 6.18 -2.49 15.22
C LEU A 463 5.65 -1.34 16.10
N PRO A 464 4.31 -1.12 16.18
CA PRO A 464 3.73 0.10 16.74
C PRO A 464 4.04 0.31 18.22
N LYS A 465 4.23 -0.75 19.01
CA LYS A 465 4.61 -0.63 20.44
C LYS A 465 6.06 -0.14 20.55
N ALA A 466 6.98 -0.72 19.80
CA ALA A 466 8.38 -0.34 19.83
C ALA A 466 8.55 1.13 19.40
N PHE A 467 7.99 1.50 18.27
CA PHE A 467 8.09 2.87 17.76
C PHE A 467 7.51 3.92 18.73
N ARG A 468 6.38 3.62 19.40
CA ARG A 468 5.86 4.51 20.45
C ARG A 468 6.79 4.61 21.66
N THR A 469 7.37 3.50 22.09
CA THR A 469 8.27 3.48 23.27
C THR A 469 9.53 4.31 23.04
N ILE A 470 10.08 4.27 21.82
CA ILE A 470 11.31 5.00 21.48
C ILE A 470 11.04 6.38 20.88
N GLY A 471 9.78 6.76 20.66
CA GLY A 471 9.42 8.03 20.03
C GLY A 471 9.83 8.15 18.56
N TYR A 472 10.00 7.04 17.83
CA TYR A 472 10.39 7.06 16.42
C TYR A 472 9.19 7.32 15.51
N ASP A 473 9.29 8.36 14.67
CA ASP A 473 8.19 8.86 13.85
C ASP A 473 8.55 9.14 12.37
N ASP A 474 9.80 8.95 11.99
CA ASP A 474 10.24 9.19 10.62
C ASP A 474 9.81 8.05 9.68
N PRO A 475 8.96 8.31 8.65
CA PRO A 475 8.43 7.29 7.76
C PRO A 475 9.41 6.83 6.68
N ARG A 476 10.57 7.49 6.55
CA ARG A 476 11.50 7.26 5.43
C ARG A 476 12.27 5.96 5.60
N THR A 477 12.38 5.23 4.50
CA THR A 477 13.29 4.08 4.33
C THR A 477 14.64 4.55 3.79
N ASP A 478 15.43 3.65 3.21
CA ASP A 478 16.74 3.95 2.67
C ASP A 478 16.94 3.30 1.33
N TYR A 479 17.81 3.86 0.49
CA TYR A 479 18.12 3.37 -0.84
C TYR A 479 19.57 3.64 -1.25
N PHE A 480 20.02 2.89 -2.28
CA PHE A 480 21.18 3.24 -3.10
C PHE A 480 20.95 2.84 -4.57
N ILE A 481 21.63 3.54 -5.48
CA ILE A 481 21.78 3.17 -6.90
C ILE A 481 23.27 3.10 -7.21
N TRP A 482 23.74 1.90 -7.49
CA TRP A 482 25.14 1.61 -7.77
C TRP A 482 25.34 1.21 -9.23
N ARG A 483 26.47 1.65 -9.80
CA ARG A 483 26.95 1.27 -11.13
C ARG A 483 28.35 0.66 -11.05
N LYS A 484 28.59 -0.46 -11.72
CA LYS A 484 29.80 -1.26 -11.55
C LYS A 484 31.07 -0.57 -12.05
N ARG A 485 31.05 0.04 -13.23
CA ARG A 485 32.26 0.50 -13.92
C ARG A 485 32.70 1.92 -13.61
N VAL A 486 31.86 2.69 -13.02
CA VAL A 486 32.14 4.11 -12.78
C VAL A 486 32.07 4.37 -11.27
N ARG A 487 33.19 4.85 -10.71
CA ARG A 487 33.17 5.50 -9.40
C ARG A 487 32.76 6.95 -9.62
N ASP A 488 31.45 7.16 -9.76
CA ASP A 488 30.90 8.50 -9.67
C ASP A 488 31.08 9.03 -8.25
N GLU A 489 31.21 10.36 -8.09
CA GLU A 489 31.10 10.95 -6.78
C GLU A 489 29.71 10.60 -6.22
N ASN A 490 29.68 10.02 -5.02
CA ASN A 490 28.43 9.68 -4.36
C ASN A 490 27.62 10.95 -4.10
N ARG A 491 26.40 10.97 -4.60
CA ARG A 491 25.42 12.03 -4.31
C ARG A 491 24.43 11.51 -3.30
N SER A 492 24.55 12.00 -2.07
CA SER A 492 23.56 11.73 -1.03
C SER A 492 22.33 12.63 -1.25
N VAL A 493 21.21 12.04 -1.70
CA VAL A 493 19.97 12.78 -2.03
C VAL A 493 18.78 12.06 -1.41
N ASN A 494 17.94 12.81 -0.69
CA ASN A 494 16.67 12.28 -0.21
C ASN A 494 15.60 12.45 -1.29
N VAL A 495 14.92 11.38 -1.64
CA VAL A 495 13.92 11.39 -2.73
C VAL A 495 12.65 10.62 -2.34
N SER A 496 11.59 10.78 -3.11
CA SER A 496 10.40 9.94 -3.06
C SER A 496 10.54 8.71 -3.96
N ALA A 497 9.68 7.71 -3.75
CA ALA A 497 9.74 6.46 -4.52
C ALA A 497 9.55 6.68 -6.03
N ASP A 498 8.68 7.62 -6.43
CA ASP A 498 8.49 8.04 -7.81
C ASP A 498 9.73 8.74 -8.40
N ALA A 499 10.39 9.61 -7.61
CA ALA A 499 11.62 10.28 -8.04
C ALA A 499 12.82 9.32 -8.12
N LEU A 500 12.85 8.25 -7.32
CA LEU A 500 13.88 7.21 -7.41
C LEU A 500 13.89 6.53 -8.78
N ASN A 501 12.73 6.38 -9.42
CA ASN A 501 12.58 5.91 -10.80
C ASN A 501 13.46 6.72 -11.76
N ARG A 502 13.39 8.06 -11.68
CA ARG A 502 14.14 8.97 -12.55
C ARG A 502 15.64 8.86 -12.33
N LEU A 503 16.10 8.76 -11.07
CA LEU A 503 17.53 8.58 -10.77
C LEU A 503 18.07 7.24 -11.31
N LEU A 504 17.23 6.18 -11.25
CA LEU A 504 17.60 4.90 -11.85
C LEU A 504 17.70 5.00 -13.37
N LEU A 505 16.72 5.61 -14.03
CA LEU A 505 16.75 5.83 -15.49
C LEU A 505 17.95 6.66 -15.93
N GLU A 506 18.28 7.71 -15.18
CA GLU A 506 19.48 8.51 -15.41
C GLU A 506 20.74 7.64 -15.35
N THR A 507 20.83 6.79 -14.32
CA THR A 507 21.99 5.88 -14.14
C THR A 507 22.07 4.86 -15.27
N VAL A 508 20.94 4.28 -15.69
CA VAL A 508 20.86 3.32 -16.80
C VAL A 508 21.25 3.99 -18.12
N THR A 509 20.73 5.18 -18.39
CA THR A 509 21.05 5.93 -19.61
C THR A 509 22.54 6.29 -19.68
N ALA A 510 23.13 6.70 -18.54
CA ALA A 510 24.57 6.92 -18.46
C ALA A 510 25.38 5.63 -18.70
N ALA A 511 24.85 4.47 -18.26
CA ALA A 511 25.49 3.17 -18.47
C ALA A 511 25.35 2.67 -19.94
N LEU A 512 24.34 3.13 -20.67
CA LEU A 512 24.19 2.85 -22.11
C LEU A 512 25.20 3.58 -23.00
N GLY A 513 25.96 4.51 -22.45
CA GLY A 513 27.05 5.19 -23.17
C GLY A 513 26.58 6.35 -24.05
N ASP A 514 25.43 6.92 -23.75
CA ASP A 514 24.86 8.02 -24.54
C ASP A 514 25.48 9.37 -24.11
N ALA A 515 26.35 9.93 -24.97
CA ALA A 515 26.95 11.26 -24.76
C ALA A 515 25.91 12.39 -24.83
N ASP A 516 24.82 12.19 -25.56
CA ASP A 516 23.73 13.18 -25.76
C ASP A 516 22.74 13.19 -24.58
N ALA A 517 22.67 12.14 -23.77
CA ALA A 517 21.88 12.11 -22.55
C ALA A 517 22.25 13.23 -21.55
N ARG A 518 23.49 13.76 -21.62
CA ARG A 518 23.90 14.90 -20.80
C ARG A 518 23.16 16.20 -21.13
N ALA A 519 22.69 16.37 -22.35
CA ALA A 519 21.93 17.55 -22.76
C ALA A 519 20.45 17.45 -22.31
N ALA A 520 19.83 16.26 -22.42
CA ALA A 520 18.48 16.01 -21.96
C ALA A 520 18.36 16.08 -20.42
N MET A 521 19.39 15.68 -19.70
CA MET A 521 19.46 15.76 -18.23
C MET A 521 19.48 17.19 -17.67
N LYS A 522 19.97 18.18 -18.43
CA LYS A 522 19.94 19.57 -17.96
C LYS A 522 18.52 20.11 -17.80
N GLY A 523 17.59 19.68 -18.64
CA GLY A 523 16.19 20.04 -18.54
C GLY A 523 15.43 19.34 -17.39
N ALA A 524 15.85 18.12 -17.02
CA ALA A 524 15.22 17.37 -15.93
C ALA A 524 15.77 17.74 -14.52
N ALA A 525 17.01 18.22 -14.44
CA ALA A 525 17.61 18.70 -13.19
C ALA A 525 17.04 20.05 -12.73
N ASP A 526 16.44 20.81 -13.62
CA ASP A 526 15.79 22.11 -13.34
C ASP A 526 14.31 21.96 -12.92
N ALA A 527 13.76 20.75 -12.92
CA ALA A 527 12.46 20.50 -12.30
C ALA A 527 12.62 20.57 -10.77
N PRO A 528 11.86 21.41 -10.05
CA PRO A 528 12.05 21.62 -8.62
C PRO A 528 11.87 20.29 -7.89
N VAL A 529 12.97 19.78 -7.35
CA VAL A 529 12.93 18.81 -6.26
C VAL A 529 12.28 19.55 -5.11
N HIS A 530 10.99 19.34 -4.89
CA HIS A 530 10.31 19.91 -3.74
C HIS A 530 10.92 19.32 -2.48
N ASP A 531 12.01 19.94 -2.04
CA ASP A 531 12.55 19.78 -0.70
C ASP A 531 11.60 20.53 0.25
N ARG A 532 10.49 19.89 0.61
CA ARG A 532 9.64 20.39 1.67
C ARG A 532 10.22 19.91 3.00
N GLU A 533 11.18 20.65 3.53
CA GLU A 533 11.59 20.58 4.94
C GLU A 533 10.46 20.95 5.92
N ASP A 534 9.30 21.39 5.44
CA ASP A 534 8.19 21.96 6.23
C ASP A 534 7.35 20.96 7.07
N TRP A 535 7.79 19.72 7.22
CA TRP A 535 7.01 18.75 8.01
C TRP A 535 7.11 18.91 9.54
N ARG A 536 8.02 19.75 10.05
CA ARG A 536 8.17 19.95 11.49
C ARG A 536 7.31 21.08 12.05
N ASP A 537 7.04 22.11 11.27
CA ASP A 537 6.37 23.32 11.79
C ASP A 537 4.84 23.21 11.84
N GLU A 538 4.20 22.41 10.99
CA GLU A 538 2.74 22.26 11.02
C GLU A 538 2.20 21.47 12.22
N ARG A 539 3.01 20.64 12.88
CA ARG A 539 2.58 19.90 14.08
C ARG A 539 2.72 20.71 15.39
N GLN A 540 3.60 21.68 15.46
CA GLN A 540 3.72 22.54 16.65
C GLN A 540 2.69 23.65 16.70
N ALA A 541 2.13 24.05 15.57
CA ALA A 541 1.07 25.08 15.52
C ALA A 541 -0.32 24.55 15.94
N GLY A 542 -0.52 23.24 16.02
CA GLY A 542 -1.79 22.58 16.41
C GLY A 542 -1.96 22.29 17.91
N GLU A 543 -0.88 22.35 18.70
CA GLU A 543 -0.95 22.08 20.15
C GLU A 543 -1.12 23.33 21.03
N ASN A 544 -1.06 24.55 20.45
CA ASN A 544 -1.20 25.80 21.19
C ASN A 544 -2.42 26.64 20.77
N ARG A 545 -3.49 26.04 20.31
CA ARG A 545 -4.80 26.72 20.18
C ARG A 545 -5.95 25.85 20.62
#